data_cea4b942dcd1b02cd1ac8fe498ba59f1
#
_entry.id   cea4b942dcd1b02cd1ac8fe498ba59f1
#
_cell.length_a   1.000
_cell.length_b   1.000
_cell.length_c   1.000
_cell.angle_alpha   90.00
_cell.angle_beta   90.00
_cell.angle_gamma   90.00
#
_symmetry.space_group_name_H-M   'P 1'
#
loop_
_entity.id
_entity.type
_entity.pdbx_description
1 polymer ?
#
loop_
_entity_poly.entity_id
_entity_poly.type
_entity_poly.pdbx_seq_one_letter_code
_entity_poly.pdbx_strand_id
1 'polypeptide(L)'
;MRKSKLRFWGFLAPSLIAFCIVVIIPTCIGFFYSLTNWNGIVGSDIKFVGFQNFIDIFTRDDSFVHAFLFTALFSVCAVVLVNFVGFALALLVTQKFRGATLLRGFFFMPNMIGGLLLGFTWQFIFISIFEAFSKKTGIAAFSGWLSNPETGFIGLLILTVWQMSGYMMIVYIAQIQQIPESVKEAARIDGANSWQLMRYIILPLMMPAFTIGLFLSISSSFKMFDQNLALTQGGPYKSTEMIALNIYNSAFGANEFGFAQAKAIVFLIIVAGIGVTQLVITKRKEVEM
;
A
#
# COMPACT_ATOMS: atom_id res chain seq x y z
N MET A 1 -41.59 -14.85 5.19
CA MET A 1 -40.40 -14.32 5.87
C MET A 1 -39.37 -15.40 6.26
N ARG A 2 -39.72 -16.53 6.88
CA ARG A 2 -38.76 -17.56 7.32
C ARG A 2 -37.97 -18.23 6.17
N LYS A 3 -38.62 -18.55 5.04
CA LYS A 3 -37.97 -19.14 3.84
C LYS A 3 -36.99 -18.17 3.13
N SER A 4 -37.24 -16.88 3.20
CA SER A 4 -36.32 -15.85 2.65
C SER A 4 -35.06 -15.74 3.51
N LYS A 5 -35.18 -15.78 4.84
CA LYS A 5 -34.02 -15.78 5.75
C LYS A 5 -33.14 -17.03 5.58
N LEU A 6 -33.77 -18.22 5.42
CA LEU A 6 -33.02 -19.45 5.22
C LEU A 6 -32.21 -19.44 3.91
N ARG A 7 -32.77 -18.92 2.81
CA ARG A 7 -32.07 -18.77 1.55
C ARG A 7 -30.92 -17.74 1.66
N PHE A 8 -31.15 -16.60 2.32
CA PHE A 8 -30.14 -15.59 2.59
C PHE A 8 -28.94 -16.20 3.34
N TRP A 9 -29.17 -16.90 4.45
CA TRP A 9 -28.11 -17.55 5.20
C TRP A 9 -27.43 -18.68 4.41
N GLY A 10 -28.18 -19.43 3.59
CA GLY A 10 -27.62 -20.47 2.72
C GLY A 10 -26.58 -19.92 1.72
N PHE A 11 -26.81 -18.73 1.16
CA PHE A 11 -25.84 -18.06 0.26
C PHE A 11 -24.69 -17.37 1.00
N LEU A 12 -24.96 -16.81 2.16
CA LEU A 12 -23.96 -16.05 2.92
C LEU A 12 -23.05 -16.95 3.77
N ALA A 13 -23.56 -18.09 4.29
CA ALA A 13 -22.85 -18.94 5.22
C ALA A 13 -21.50 -19.48 4.69
N PRO A 14 -21.37 -19.98 3.44
CA PRO A 14 -20.07 -20.45 2.95
C PRO A 14 -18.98 -19.38 3.00
N SER A 15 -19.30 -18.16 2.56
CA SER A 15 -18.34 -17.03 2.58
C SER A 15 -18.01 -16.59 4.01
N LEU A 16 -19.01 -16.54 4.91
CA LEU A 16 -18.80 -16.23 6.32
C LEU A 16 -17.95 -17.28 7.03
N ILE A 17 -18.22 -18.57 6.79
CA ILE A 17 -17.43 -19.67 7.38
C ILE A 17 -15.98 -19.58 6.91
N ALA A 18 -15.75 -19.41 5.60
CA ALA A 18 -14.41 -19.24 5.06
C ALA A 18 -13.70 -18.03 5.69
N PHE A 19 -14.37 -16.89 5.80
CA PHE A 19 -13.84 -15.69 6.45
C PHE A 19 -13.50 -15.93 7.92
N CYS A 20 -14.38 -16.59 8.67
CA CYS A 20 -14.11 -16.92 10.08
C CYS A 20 -12.90 -17.85 10.23
N ILE A 21 -12.78 -18.89 9.40
CA ILE A 21 -11.66 -19.85 9.48
C ILE A 21 -10.34 -19.20 9.09
N VAL A 22 -10.32 -18.39 8.03
CA VAL A 22 -9.06 -17.84 7.46
C VAL A 22 -8.64 -16.55 8.13
N VAL A 23 -9.58 -15.73 8.62
CA VAL A 23 -9.27 -14.41 9.17
C VAL A 23 -9.51 -14.33 10.66
N ILE A 24 -10.74 -14.63 11.13
CA ILE A 24 -11.11 -14.38 12.53
C ILE A 24 -10.36 -15.32 13.47
N ILE A 25 -10.38 -16.63 13.21
CA ILE A 25 -9.74 -17.61 14.09
C ILE A 25 -8.23 -17.35 14.21
N PRO A 26 -7.44 -17.21 13.12
CA PRO A 26 -6.00 -16.90 13.25
C PRO A 26 -5.73 -15.57 13.96
N THR A 27 -6.58 -14.55 13.75
CA THR A 27 -6.45 -13.27 14.45
C THR A 27 -6.67 -13.43 15.96
N CYS A 28 -7.71 -14.20 16.38
CA CYS A 28 -7.95 -14.50 17.79
C CYS A 28 -6.81 -15.31 18.42
N ILE A 29 -6.28 -16.29 17.68
CA ILE A 29 -5.11 -17.08 18.13
C ILE A 29 -3.88 -16.16 18.27
N GLY A 30 -3.63 -15.30 17.28
CA GLY A 30 -2.57 -14.30 17.34
C GLY A 30 -2.70 -13.36 18.54
N PHE A 31 -3.94 -12.90 18.82
CA PHE A 31 -4.21 -12.09 20.02
C PHE A 31 -3.91 -12.87 21.31
N PHE A 32 -4.27 -14.14 21.40
CA PHE A 32 -3.90 -14.95 22.55
C PHE A 32 -2.39 -15.06 22.72
N TYR A 33 -1.64 -15.37 21.64
CA TYR A 33 -0.18 -15.46 21.72
C TYR A 33 0.49 -14.13 22.00
N SER A 34 -0.10 -12.99 21.62
CA SER A 34 0.43 -11.66 21.94
C SER A 34 0.50 -11.38 23.45
N LEU A 35 -0.27 -12.11 24.26
CA LEU A 35 -0.27 -12.03 25.72
C LEU A 35 0.68 -13.02 26.37
N THR A 36 1.54 -13.69 25.59
CA THR A 36 2.45 -14.73 26.05
C THR A 36 3.90 -14.43 25.63
N ASN A 37 4.86 -15.12 26.24
CA ASN A 37 6.27 -15.09 25.87
C ASN A 37 6.65 -16.15 24.81
N TRP A 38 5.69 -16.61 24.00
CA TRP A 38 5.92 -17.70 23.06
C TRP A 38 7.00 -17.37 22.02
N ASN A 39 7.95 -18.30 21.87
CA ASN A 39 9.09 -18.18 20.97
C ASN A 39 8.91 -18.92 19.62
N GLY A 40 7.70 -19.43 19.34
CA GLY A 40 7.39 -20.15 18.09
C GLY A 40 7.75 -21.64 18.11
N ILE A 41 8.40 -22.15 19.14
CA ILE A 41 8.80 -23.57 19.25
C ILE A 41 7.67 -24.37 19.87
N VAL A 42 7.27 -25.45 19.22
CA VAL A 42 6.26 -26.38 19.75
C VAL A 42 6.83 -27.09 20.96
N GLY A 43 6.10 -27.04 22.08
CA GLY A 43 6.56 -27.65 23.35
C GLY A 43 7.42 -26.75 24.23
N SER A 44 7.68 -25.50 23.82
CA SER A 44 8.32 -24.51 24.71
C SER A 44 7.40 -24.14 25.89
N ASP A 45 8.02 -23.71 27.01
CA ASP A 45 7.26 -23.24 28.18
C ASP A 45 6.61 -21.87 27.87
N ILE A 46 5.31 -21.90 27.57
CA ILE A 46 4.52 -20.72 27.27
C ILE A 46 3.98 -20.16 28.58
N LYS A 47 4.46 -18.94 28.93
CA LYS A 47 4.00 -18.20 30.10
C LYS A 47 3.09 -17.05 29.66
N PHE A 48 2.02 -16.85 30.39
CA PHE A 48 1.16 -15.70 30.21
C PHE A 48 1.83 -14.46 30.82
N VAL A 49 2.12 -13.45 29.99
CA VAL A 49 2.79 -12.19 30.40
C VAL A 49 1.82 -10.99 30.38
N GLY A 50 0.55 -11.24 30.06
CA GLY A 50 -0.46 -10.18 29.97
C GLY A 50 -0.10 -9.12 28.91
N PHE A 51 -0.23 -7.85 29.27
CA PHE A 51 0.03 -6.73 28.35
C PHE A 51 1.50 -6.30 28.30
N GLN A 52 2.43 -7.06 28.90
CA GLN A 52 3.85 -6.67 28.93
C GLN A 52 4.43 -6.47 27.53
N ASN A 53 4.12 -7.36 26.57
CA ASN A 53 4.56 -7.21 25.20
C ASN A 53 4.13 -5.87 24.57
N PHE A 54 2.92 -5.43 24.85
CA PHE A 54 2.41 -4.14 24.34
C PHE A 54 3.12 -2.94 24.99
N ILE A 55 3.48 -3.03 26.25
CA ILE A 55 4.27 -2.01 26.96
C ILE A 55 5.68 -1.96 26.38
N ASP A 56 6.30 -3.11 26.20
CA ASP A 56 7.68 -3.25 25.72
C ASP A 56 7.86 -2.73 24.29
N ILE A 57 6.84 -2.78 23.43
CA ILE A 57 6.85 -2.17 22.09
C ILE A 57 7.21 -0.68 22.14
N PHE A 58 6.70 0.05 23.13
CA PHE A 58 6.87 1.50 23.23
C PHE A 58 7.95 1.92 24.22
N THR A 59 8.43 1.02 25.10
CA THR A 59 9.41 1.35 26.15
C THR A 59 10.79 0.77 25.91
N ARG A 60 10.91 -0.30 25.12
CA ARG A 60 12.15 -1.05 24.89
C ARG A 60 12.53 -1.24 23.44
N ASP A 61 11.58 -1.03 22.52
CA ASP A 61 11.81 -1.32 21.10
C ASP A 61 11.79 -0.05 20.24
N ASP A 62 12.91 0.67 20.28
CA ASP A 62 13.11 1.85 19.42
C ASP A 62 13.01 1.50 17.92
N SER A 63 13.30 0.22 17.55
CA SER A 63 13.26 -0.21 16.16
C SER A 63 11.83 -0.25 15.60
N PHE A 64 10.84 -0.58 16.42
CA PHE A 64 9.42 -0.56 16.02
C PHE A 64 8.95 0.86 15.77
N VAL A 65 9.26 1.79 16.68
CA VAL A 65 8.88 3.21 16.53
C VAL A 65 9.52 3.80 15.28
N HIS A 66 10.83 3.52 15.06
CA HIS A 66 11.53 3.95 13.85
C HIS A 66 10.89 3.37 12.58
N ALA A 67 10.65 2.06 12.53
CA ALA A 67 10.01 1.40 11.39
C ALA A 67 8.60 1.94 11.11
N PHE A 68 7.84 2.26 12.17
CA PHE A 68 6.52 2.88 12.02
C PHE A 68 6.62 4.28 11.40
N LEU A 69 7.49 5.14 11.92
CA LEU A 69 7.67 6.51 11.41
C LEU A 69 8.19 6.50 9.97
N PHE A 70 9.15 5.62 9.66
CA PHE A 70 9.63 5.43 8.30
C PHE A 70 8.49 4.99 7.36
N THR A 71 7.71 3.98 7.77
CA THR A 71 6.56 3.50 6.98
C THR A 71 5.51 4.59 6.79
N ALA A 72 5.22 5.38 7.82
CA ALA A 72 4.25 6.48 7.73
C ALA A 72 4.73 7.57 6.75
N LEU A 73 5.99 8.02 6.86
CA LEU A 73 6.58 8.98 5.93
C LEU A 73 6.59 8.46 4.49
N PHE A 74 7.04 7.22 4.31
CA PHE A 74 7.03 6.56 3.01
C PHE A 74 5.62 6.47 2.43
N SER A 75 4.64 6.06 3.24
CA SER A 75 3.25 5.93 2.81
C SER A 75 2.67 7.27 2.36
N VAL A 76 2.93 8.36 3.06
CA VAL A 76 2.48 9.70 2.64
C VAL A 76 3.06 10.05 1.27
N CYS A 77 4.38 9.88 1.08
CA CYS A 77 5.04 10.17 -0.21
C CYS A 77 4.52 9.24 -1.33
N ALA A 78 4.43 7.94 -1.06
CA ALA A 78 3.98 6.96 -2.03
C ALA A 78 2.51 7.21 -2.45
N VAL A 79 1.62 7.46 -1.48
CA VAL A 79 0.21 7.74 -1.75
C VAL A 79 0.05 8.97 -2.64
N VAL A 80 0.75 10.07 -2.34
CA VAL A 80 0.70 11.28 -3.16
C VAL A 80 1.19 11.01 -4.58
N LEU A 81 2.36 10.39 -4.72
CA LEU A 81 2.97 10.16 -6.04
C LEU A 81 2.19 9.13 -6.87
N VAL A 82 1.78 8.02 -6.28
CA VAL A 82 1.02 6.97 -6.97
C VAL A 82 -0.31 7.49 -7.49
N ASN A 83 -1.05 8.25 -6.67
CA ASN A 83 -2.34 8.80 -7.09
C ASN A 83 -2.16 9.93 -8.11
N PHE A 84 -1.15 10.80 -7.94
CA PHE A 84 -0.84 11.85 -8.91
C PHE A 84 -0.46 11.27 -10.28
N VAL A 85 0.50 10.34 -10.32
CA VAL A 85 0.95 9.71 -11.56
C VAL A 85 -0.17 8.86 -12.17
N GLY A 86 -0.90 8.08 -11.36
CA GLY A 86 -2.03 7.28 -11.81
C GLY A 86 -3.13 8.12 -12.45
N PHE A 87 -3.48 9.27 -11.85
CA PHE A 87 -4.46 10.20 -12.40
C PHE A 87 -3.96 10.88 -13.68
N ALA A 88 -2.70 11.32 -13.72
CA ALA A 88 -2.10 11.90 -14.92
C ALA A 88 -2.09 10.88 -16.08
N LEU A 89 -1.72 9.63 -15.81
CA LEU A 89 -1.80 8.56 -16.82
C LEU A 89 -3.23 8.30 -17.26
N ALA A 90 -4.22 8.30 -16.36
CA ALA A 90 -5.63 8.13 -16.71
C ALA A 90 -6.13 9.23 -17.66
N LEU A 91 -5.78 10.49 -17.37
CA LEU A 91 -6.10 11.62 -18.26
C LEU A 91 -5.45 11.48 -19.64
N LEU A 92 -4.21 11.01 -19.69
CA LEU A 92 -3.49 10.79 -20.94
C LEU A 92 -4.17 9.72 -21.79
N VAL A 93 -4.44 8.54 -21.22
CA VAL A 93 -4.93 7.37 -21.98
C VAL A 93 -6.45 7.35 -22.16
N THR A 94 -7.20 8.29 -21.59
CA THR A 94 -8.63 8.51 -21.89
C THR A 94 -8.83 9.40 -23.12
N GLN A 95 -7.80 10.09 -23.59
CA GLN A 95 -7.85 10.83 -24.84
C GLN A 95 -8.03 9.88 -26.03
N LYS A 96 -8.74 10.33 -27.07
CA LYS A 96 -9.01 9.54 -28.29
C LYS A 96 -7.78 9.58 -29.22
N PHE A 97 -6.82 8.65 -29.02
CA PHE A 97 -5.70 8.47 -29.94
C PHE A 97 -5.40 6.98 -30.19
N ARG A 98 -4.75 6.70 -31.34
CA ARG A 98 -4.33 5.35 -31.69
C ARG A 98 -3.25 4.86 -30.73
N GLY A 99 -3.48 3.70 -30.07
CA GLY A 99 -2.52 3.12 -29.12
C GLY A 99 -2.87 3.33 -27.63
N ALA A 100 -3.90 4.09 -27.27
CA ALA A 100 -4.32 4.28 -25.89
C ALA A 100 -4.54 2.95 -25.14
N THR A 101 -5.15 1.96 -25.79
CA THR A 101 -5.37 0.62 -25.21
C THR A 101 -4.06 -0.12 -24.96
N LEU A 102 -3.10 -0.01 -25.87
CA LEU A 102 -1.79 -0.62 -25.69
C LEU A 102 -1.04 -0.01 -24.50
N LEU A 103 -1.07 1.33 -24.37
CA LEU A 103 -0.46 2.03 -23.24
C LEU A 103 -1.11 1.67 -21.90
N ARG A 104 -2.44 1.46 -21.86
CA ARG A 104 -3.11 0.96 -20.65
C ARG A 104 -2.54 -0.38 -20.21
N GLY A 105 -2.36 -1.33 -21.14
CA GLY A 105 -1.74 -2.61 -20.85
C GLY A 105 -0.30 -2.47 -20.36
N PHE A 106 0.49 -1.65 -21.04
CA PHE A 106 1.91 -1.42 -20.69
C PHE A 106 2.09 -0.82 -19.29
N PHE A 107 1.32 0.21 -18.94
CA PHE A 107 1.41 0.82 -17.62
C PHE A 107 0.81 -0.05 -16.50
N PHE A 108 -0.12 -0.93 -16.82
CA PHE A 108 -0.71 -1.85 -15.84
C PHE A 108 0.17 -3.07 -15.56
N MET A 109 0.98 -3.50 -16.54
CA MET A 109 1.79 -4.73 -16.47
C MET A 109 2.68 -4.83 -15.22
N PRO A 110 3.36 -3.77 -14.74
CA PRO A 110 4.18 -3.86 -13.54
C PRO A 110 3.43 -4.32 -12.28
N ASN A 111 2.16 -3.98 -12.16
CA ASN A 111 1.33 -4.38 -11.03
C ASN A 111 1.05 -5.89 -10.98
N MET A 112 1.16 -6.59 -12.11
CA MET A 112 0.96 -8.03 -12.20
C MET A 112 2.19 -8.84 -11.74
N ILE A 113 3.34 -8.18 -11.58
CA ILE A 113 4.59 -8.82 -11.16
C ILE A 113 4.62 -8.89 -9.64
N GLY A 114 4.93 -10.07 -9.09
CA GLY A 114 5.05 -10.25 -7.65
C GLY A 114 6.11 -9.36 -7.01
N GLY A 115 5.85 -8.87 -5.80
CA GLY A 115 6.69 -7.89 -5.11
C GLY A 115 8.14 -8.31 -4.91
N LEU A 116 8.39 -9.58 -4.59
CA LEU A 116 9.75 -10.11 -4.45
C LEU A 116 10.54 -10.06 -5.77
N LEU A 117 9.94 -10.53 -6.88
CA LEU A 117 10.59 -10.49 -8.19
C LEU A 117 10.89 -9.07 -8.62
N LEU A 118 9.94 -8.16 -8.39
CA LEU A 118 10.10 -6.74 -8.66
C LEU A 118 11.22 -6.13 -7.83
N GLY A 119 11.24 -6.41 -6.53
CA GLY A 119 12.26 -5.93 -5.62
C GLY A 119 13.66 -6.36 -6.05
N PHE A 120 13.89 -7.63 -6.35
CA PHE A 120 15.19 -8.12 -6.84
C PHE A 120 15.57 -7.56 -8.22
N THR A 121 14.59 -7.39 -9.12
CA THR A 121 14.85 -6.78 -10.43
C THR A 121 15.34 -5.34 -10.28
N TRP A 122 14.66 -4.53 -9.46
CA TRP A 122 15.06 -3.16 -9.19
C TRP A 122 16.36 -3.07 -8.38
N GLN A 123 16.60 -4.00 -7.46
CA GLN A 123 17.88 -4.10 -6.75
C GLN A 123 19.03 -4.29 -7.74
N PHE A 124 18.88 -5.21 -8.70
CA PHE A 124 19.87 -5.41 -9.77
C PHE A 124 20.06 -4.16 -10.63
N ILE A 125 18.97 -3.46 -10.99
CA ILE A 125 19.04 -2.21 -11.76
C ILE A 125 19.83 -1.14 -10.98
N PHE A 126 19.50 -0.91 -9.71
CA PHE A 126 20.14 0.13 -8.91
C PHE A 126 21.62 -0.18 -8.59
N ILE A 127 21.92 -1.43 -8.22
CA ILE A 127 23.29 -1.81 -7.82
C ILE A 127 24.20 -2.05 -9.04
N SER A 128 23.70 -2.72 -10.10
CA SER A 128 24.54 -3.15 -11.20
C SER A 128 24.48 -2.20 -12.41
N ILE A 129 23.27 -1.91 -12.89
CA ILE A 129 23.10 -1.11 -14.13
C ILE A 129 23.45 0.36 -13.86
N PHE A 130 22.97 0.94 -12.76
CA PHE A 130 23.27 2.33 -12.42
C PHE A 130 24.76 2.53 -12.14
N GLU A 131 25.40 1.62 -11.42
CA GLU A 131 26.84 1.68 -11.16
C GLU A 131 27.66 1.56 -12.47
N ALA A 132 27.29 0.66 -13.37
CA ALA A 132 27.94 0.55 -14.68
C ALA A 132 27.76 1.81 -15.53
N PHE A 133 26.58 2.42 -15.47
CA PHE A 133 26.29 3.70 -16.14
C PHE A 133 27.09 4.85 -15.54
N SER A 134 27.16 4.92 -14.21
CA SER A 134 27.99 5.93 -13.50
C SER A 134 29.47 5.85 -13.93
N LYS A 135 30.04 4.65 -13.92
CA LYS A 135 31.44 4.42 -14.34
C LYS A 135 31.70 4.82 -15.78
N LYS A 136 30.73 4.59 -16.68
CA LYS A 136 30.87 4.89 -18.12
C LYS A 136 30.70 6.39 -18.42
N THR A 137 29.80 7.07 -17.71
CA THR A 137 29.45 8.48 -18.00
C THR A 137 30.11 9.47 -17.05
N GLY A 138 30.67 9.02 -15.92
CA GLY A 138 31.21 9.88 -14.87
C GLY A 138 30.16 10.59 -14.02
N ILE A 139 28.87 10.25 -14.18
CA ILE A 139 27.75 10.90 -13.43
C ILE A 139 27.61 10.24 -12.07
N ALA A 140 28.12 10.89 -11.01
CA ALA A 140 28.13 10.38 -9.64
C ALA A 140 26.72 10.12 -9.06
N ALA A 141 25.67 10.76 -9.58
CA ALA A 141 24.28 10.56 -9.12
C ALA A 141 23.76 9.14 -9.31
N PHE A 142 24.38 8.33 -10.14
CA PHE A 142 24.04 6.91 -10.36
C PHE A 142 24.91 5.94 -9.56
N SER A 143 25.88 6.44 -8.77
CA SER A 143 26.76 5.60 -7.97
C SER A 143 26.22 5.38 -6.55
N GLY A 144 26.45 4.20 -5.99
CA GLY A 144 26.17 3.89 -4.59
C GLY A 144 24.67 3.84 -4.22
N TRP A 145 23.79 3.54 -5.16
CA TRP A 145 22.36 3.38 -4.87
C TRP A 145 22.13 2.24 -3.88
N LEU A 146 21.15 2.44 -3.01
CA LEU A 146 20.79 1.56 -1.88
C LEU A 146 21.87 1.45 -0.78
N SER A 147 22.99 2.14 -0.90
CA SER A 147 24.07 2.12 0.11
C SER A 147 23.84 3.08 1.26
N ASN A 148 22.90 4.01 1.13
CA ASN A 148 22.55 4.98 2.16
C ASN A 148 21.01 5.10 2.31
N PRO A 149 20.52 5.64 3.45
CA PRO A 149 19.08 5.72 3.73
C PRO A 149 18.27 6.47 2.68
N GLU A 150 18.82 7.55 2.13
CA GLU A 150 18.14 8.43 1.19
C GLU A 150 17.88 7.73 -0.14
N THR A 151 18.93 7.11 -0.72
CA THR A 151 18.79 6.36 -1.98
C THR A 151 17.97 5.08 -1.80
N GLY A 152 18.00 4.45 -0.63
CA GLY A 152 17.11 3.35 -0.26
C GLY A 152 15.64 3.77 -0.24
N PHE A 153 15.33 4.91 0.40
CA PHE A 153 13.99 5.49 0.42
C PHE A 153 13.50 5.84 -1.00
N ILE A 154 14.32 6.55 -1.79
CA ILE A 154 13.99 6.94 -3.16
C ILE A 154 13.82 5.70 -4.05
N GLY A 155 14.67 4.67 -3.89
CA GLY A 155 14.57 3.41 -4.62
C GLY A 155 13.25 2.70 -4.37
N LEU A 156 12.82 2.60 -3.10
CA LEU A 156 11.51 2.06 -2.73
C LEU A 156 10.36 2.88 -3.33
N LEU A 157 10.47 4.22 -3.33
CA LEU A 157 9.45 5.09 -3.94
C LEU A 157 9.35 4.89 -5.45
N ILE A 158 10.47 4.85 -6.17
CA ILE A 158 10.49 4.64 -7.62
C ILE A 158 9.82 3.32 -7.97
N LEU A 159 10.22 2.23 -7.28
CA LEU A 159 9.63 0.91 -7.47
C LEU A 159 8.11 0.95 -7.24
N THR A 160 7.68 1.53 -6.12
CA THR A 160 6.27 1.56 -5.71
C THR A 160 5.41 2.38 -6.67
N VAL A 161 5.89 3.57 -7.05
CA VAL A 161 5.19 4.45 -8.00
C VAL A 161 5.07 3.75 -9.35
N TRP A 162 6.15 3.14 -9.85
CA TRP A 162 6.11 2.41 -11.12
C TRP A 162 5.16 1.21 -11.06
N GLN A 163 5.16 0.44 -9.98
CA GLN A 163 4.29 -0.72 -9.80
C GLN A 163 2.81 -0.34 -9.68
N MET A 164 2.49 0.66 -8.84
CA MET A 164 1.10 0.91 -8.43
C MET A 164 0.37 1.95 -9.29
N SER A 165 1.07 2.87 -9.95
CA SER A 165 0.41 3.95 -10.69
C SER A 165 -0.46 3.45 -11.84
N GLY A 166 -0.06 2.35 -12.50
CA GLY A 166 -0.86 1.73 -13.55
C GLY A 166 -2.17 1.13 -13.03
N TYR A 167 -2.18 0.57 -11.83
CA TYR A 167 -3.40 0.10 -11.19
C TYR A 167 -4.33 1.27 -10.83
N MET A 168 -3.79 2.34 -10.24
CA MET A 168 -4.57 3.55 -9.94
C MET A 168 -5.09 4.20 -11.23
N MET A 169 -4.31 4.20 -12.31
CA MET A 169 -4.75 4.65 -13.63
C MET A 169 -6.04 3.95 -14.07
N ILE A 170 -6.14 2.62 -13.93
CA ILE A 170 -7.35 1.87 -14.30
C ILE A 170 -8.56 2.28 -13.44
N VAL A 171 -8.36 2.45 -12.11
CA VAL A 171 -9.41 2.92 -11.20
C VAL A 171 -9.93 4.30 -11.65
N TYR A 172 -9.04 5.20 -12.01
CA TYR A 172 -9.40 6.55 -12.43
C TYR A 172 -10.02 6.59 -13.83
N ILE A 173 -9.58 5.76 -14.77
CA ILE A 173 -10.19 5.62 -16.09
C ILE A 173 -11.66 5.23 -15.94
N ALA A 174 -11.97 4.27 -15.08
CA ALA A 174 -13.34 3.80 -14.87
C ALA A 174 -14.27 4.95 -14.45
N GLN A 175 -13.82 5.83 -13.56
CA GLN A 175 -14.62 6.98 -13.13
C GLN A 175 -14.69 8.08 -14.19
N ILE A 176 -13.58 8.41 -14.86
CA ILE A 176 -13.56 9.43 -15.93
C ILE A 176 -14.56 9.08 -17.04
N GLN A 177 -14.68 7.78 -17.37
CA GLN A 177 -15.58 7.30 -18.41
C GLN A 177 -17.07 7.33 -17.98
N GLN A 178 -17.38 7.41 -16.70
CA GLN A 178 -18.73 7.55 -16.18
C GLN A 178 -19.25 9.01 -16.26
N ILE A 179 -18.35 9.99 -16.38
CA ILE A 179 -18.76 11.39 -16.49
C ILE A 179 -19.45 11.63 -17.85
N PRO A 180 -20.75 11.99 -17.87
CA PRO A 180 -21.49 12.21 -19.12
C PRO A 180 -20.83 13.29 -19.99
N GLU A 181 -20.71 13.03 -21.30
CA GLU A 181 -20.11 13.99 -22.21
C GLU A 181 -20.94 15.27 -22.29
N SER A 182 -22.28 15.15 -22.15
CA SER A 182 -23.19 16.31 -22.09
C SER A 182 -22.84 17.33 -21.02
N VAL A 183 -22.34 16.89 -19.85
CA VAL A 183 -21.90 17.79 -18.78
C VAL A 183 -20.66 18.57 -19.20
N LYS A 184 -19.71 17.91 -19.89
CA LYS A 184 -18.51 18.56 -20.39
C LYS A 184 -18.81 19.52 -21.55
N GLU A 185 -19.74 19.15 -22.42
CA GLU A 185 -20.20 20.00 -23.52
C GLU A 185 -20.95 21.25 -23.02
N ALA A 186 -21.86 21.08 -22.06
CA ALA A 186 -22.56 22.21 -21.43
C ALA A 186 -21.58 23.22 -20.84
N ALA A 187 -20.59 22.74 -20.05
CA ALA A 187 -19.56 23.61 -19.48
C ALA A 187 -18.74 24.35 -20.55
N ARG A 188 -18.47 23.72 -21.70
CA ARG A 188 -17.78 24.39 -22.82
C ARG A 188 -18.66 25.45 -23.49
N ILE A 189 -19.95 25.18 -23.61
CA ILE A 189 -20.93 26.16 -24.13
C ILE A 189 -21.03 27.38 -23.23
N ASP A 190 -20.94 27.14 -21.88
CA ASP A 190 -20.89 28.20 -20.87
C ASP A 190 -19.55 28.97 -20.85
N GLY A 191 -18.59 28.63 -21.72
CA GLY A 191 -17.33 29.32 -21.89
C GLY A 191 -16.22 28.83 -20.94
N ALA A 192 -16.37 27.65 -20.26
CA ALA A 192 -15.34 27.10 -19.41
C ALA A 192 -14.10 26.69 -20.21
N ASN A 193 -12.95 27.20 -19.83
CA ASN A 193 -11.67 26.73 -20.35
C ASN A 193 -11.28 25.35 -19.78
N SER A 194 -10.23 24.72 -20.32
CA SER A 194 -9.80 23.36 -19.90
C SER A 194 -9.44 23.25 -18.42
N TRP A 195 -8.88 24.30 -17.81
CA TRP A 195 -8.58 24.33 -16.39
C TRP A 195 -9.84 24.43 -15.53
N GLN A 196 -10.79 25.26 -15.94
CA GLN A 196 -12.10 25.38 -15.28
C GLN A 196 -12.89 24.08 -15.38
N LEU A 197 -12.91 23.44 -16.53
CA LEU A 197 -13.51 22.12 -16.72
C LEU A 197 -12.89 21.08 -15.79
N MET A 198 -11.55 21.04 -15.70
CA MET A 198 -10.84 20.13 -14.81
C MET A 198 -11.17 20.41 -13.34
N ARG A 199 -11.06 21.67 -12.91
CA ARG A 199 -11.13 22.06 -11.49
C ARG A 199 -12.54 22.00 -10.93
N TYR A 200 -13.55 22.39 -11.74
CA TYR A 200 -14.92 22.58 -11.26
C TYR A 200 -15.88 21.46 -11.68
N ILE A 201 -15.53 20.65 -12.67
CA ILE A 201 -16.38 19.57 -13.17
C ILE A 201 -15.71 18.21 -12.96
N ILE A 202 -14.53 17.98 -13.55
CA ILE A 202 -13.91 16.64 -13.53
C ILE A 202 -13.46 16.27 -12.11
N LEU A 203 -12.66 17.10 -11.44
CA LEU A 203 -12.14 16.78 -10.13
C LEU A 203 -13.22 16.51 -9.07
N PRO A 204 -14.30 17.30 -8.94
CA PRO A 204 -15.38 16.99 -8.02
C PRO A 204 -16.09 15.66 -8.32
N LEU A 205 -16.35 15.36 -9.60
CA LEU A 205 -16.99 14.11 -10.03
C LEU A 205 -16.04 12.88 -9.92
N MET A 206 -14.75 13.11 -9.78
CA MET A 206 -13.73 12.08 -9.53
C MET A 206 -13.59 11.71 -8.05
N MET A 207 -14.23 12.42 -7.11
CA MET A 207 -14.05 12.20 -5.67
C MET A 207 -14.29 10.73 -5.24
N PRO A 208 -15.31 10.01 -5.75
CA PRO A 208 -15.49 8.59 -5.39
C PRO A 208 -14.28 7.74 -5.77
N ALA A 209 -13.67 7.97 -6.94
CA ALA A 209 -12.47 7.24 -7.34
C ALA A 209 -11.24 7.63 -6.53
N PHE A 210 -11.11 8.90 -6.14
CA PHE A 210 -10.04 9.32 -5.23
C PHE A 210 -10.20 8.69 -3.84
N THR A 211 -11.42 8.55 -3.32
CA THR A 211 -11.68 7.84 -2.06
C THR A 211 -11.16 6.40 -2.13
N ILE A 212 -11.50 5.68 -3.21
CA ILE A 212 -11.05 4.30 -3.43
C ILE A 212 -9.53 4.26 -3.64
N GLY A 213 -8.98 5.11 -4.48
CA GLY A 213 -7.55 5.17 -4.80
C GLY A 213 -6.70 5.46 -3.58
N LEU A 214 -7.10 6.42 -2.74
CA LEU A 214 -6.43 6.74 -1.48
C LEU A 214 -6.49 5.56 -0.51
N PHE A 215 -7.65 4.92 -0.34
CA PHE A 215 -7.79 3.76 0.54
C PHE A 215 -6.87 2.60 0.12
N LEU A 216 -6.86 2.28 -1.18
CA LEU A 216 -6.04 1.20 -1.73
C LEU A 216 -4.55 1.51 -1.61
N SER A 217 -4.13 2.72 -1.95
CA SER A 217 -2.72 3.11 -1.90
C SER A 217 -2.18 3.22 -0.46
N ILE A 218 -2.96 3.75 0.49
CA ILE A 218 -2.62 3.74 1.92
C ILE A 218 -2.47 2.31 2.41
N SER A 219 -3.50 1.47 2.19
CA SER A 219 -3.47 0.07 2.63
C SER A 219 -2.27 -0.71 2.07
N SER A 220 -1.94 -0.51 0.80
CA SER A 220 -0.81 -1.19 0.15
C SER A 220 0.54 -0.69 0.67
N SER A 221 0.70 0.63 0.83
CA SER A 221 1.96 1.23 1.28
C SER A 221 2.31 0.83 2.72
N PHE A 222 1.32 0.83 3.62
CA PHE A 222 1.57 0.39 5.01
C PHE A 222 1.88 -1.11 5.12
N LYS A 223 1.30 -1.95 4.27
CA LYS A 223 1.50 -3.42 4.29
C LYS A 223 2.66 -3.88 3.39
N MET A 224 3.46 -2.95 2.87
CA MET A 224 4.58 -3.30 2.00
C MET A 224 5.62 -4.13 2.76
N PHE A 225 5.81 -5.37 2.31
CA PHE A 225 6.76 -6.32 2.86
C PHE A 225 7.73 -6.82 1.79
N ASP A 226 7.21 -7.44 0.73
CA ASP A 226 7.99 -8.14 -0.31
C ASP A 226 9.04 -7.22 -0.95
N GLN A 227 8.63 -6.02 -1.34
CA GLN A 227 9.51 -5.04 -2.00
C GLN A 227 10.59 -4.55 -1.04
N ASN A 228 10.23 -4.28 0.24
CA ASN A 228 11.19 -3.85 1.23
C ASN A 228 12.21 -4.96 1.56
N LEU A 229 11.72 -6.20 1.68
CA LEU A 229 12.59 -7.37 1.90
C LEU A 229 13.53 -7.59 0.71
N ALA A 230 13.04 -7.53 -0.53
CA ALA A 230 13.85 -7.86 -1.70
C ALA A 230 14.76 -6.71 -2.15
N LEU A 231 14.34 -5.44 -2.01
CA LEU A 231 15.12 -4.30 -2.50
C LEU A 231 16.22 -3.87 -1.52
N THR A 232 15.86 -3.63 -0.26
CA THR A 232 16.77 -3.03 0.73
C THR A 232 17.03 -3.92 1.93
N GLN A 233 16.21 -4.94 2.19
CA GLN A 233 16.26 -5.77 3.40
C GLN A 233 16.23 -4.92 4.69
N GLY A 234 15.63 -3.73 4.62
CA GLY A 234 15.62 -2.75 5.70
C GLY A 234 16.91 -1.95 5.85
N GLY A 235 17.95 -2.22 5.03
CA GLY A 235 19.28 -1.59 5.13
C GLY A 235 19.36 -0.19 4.51
N PRO A 236 20.50 0.50 4.74
CA PRO A 236 21.58 0.17 5.70
C PRO A 236 21.14 0.40 7.16
N TYR A 237 21.66 -0.37 8.08
CA TYR A 237 21.45 -0.22 9.55
C TYR A 237 19.97 -0.11 9.97
N LYS A 238 19.07 -0.84 9.33
CA LYS A 238 17.60 -0.80 9.53
C LYS A 238 16.95 0.55 9.19
N SER A 239 17.66 1.45 8.52
CA SER A 239 17.14 2.80 8.20
C SER A 239 15.96 2.82 7.24
N THR A 240 15.80 1.76 6.43
CA THR A 240 14.66 1.59 5.51
C THR A 240 13.76 0.42 5.91
N GLU A 241 13.89 -0.06 7.15
CA GLU A 241 13.05 -1.15 7.64
C GLU A 241 11.62 -0.67 7.84
N MET A 242 10.70 -1.24 7.05
CA MET A 242 9.26 -0.98 7.20
C MET A 242 8.66 -1.85 8.30
N ILE A 243 7.51 -1.41 8.82
CA ILE A 243 6.87 -2.05 9.97
C ILE A 243 6.54 -3.52 9.73
N ALA A 244 6.11 -3.91 8.53
CA ALA A 244 5.82 -5.31 8.21
C ALA A 244 7.09 -6.18 8.25
N LEU A 245 8.22 -5.64 7.78
CA LEU A 245 9.52 -6.31 7.85
C LEU A 245 10.04 -6.37 9.29
N ASN A 246 9.85 -5.33 10.09
CA ASN A 246 10.21 -5.32 11.52
C ASN A 246 9.44 -6.41 12.29
N ILE A 247 8.13 -6.55 12.07
CA ILE A 247 7.31 -7.61 12.67
C ILE A 247 7.84 -9.00 12.26
N TYR A 248 8.15 -9.19 10.98
CA TYR A 248 8.71 -10.43 10.47
C TYR A 248 10.06 -10.76 11.13
N ASN A 249 10.96 -9.78 11.21
CA ASN A 249 12.28 -9.96 11.86
C ASN A 249 12.17 -10.28 13.35
N SER A 250 11.20 -9.72 14.07
CA SER A 250 10.93 -10.07 15.46
C SER A 250 10.47 -11.53 15.59
N ALA A 251 9.57 -11.97 14.70
CA ALA A 251 9.06 -13.34 14.73
C ALA A 251 10.13 -14.36 14.33
N PHE A 252 10.69 -14.21 13.13
CA PHE A 252 11.52 -15.22 12.49
C PHE A 252 13.02 -14.98 12.65
N GLY A 253 13.45 -13.74 12.86
CA GLY A 253 14.85 -13.40 13.13
C GLY A 253 15.23 -13.52 14.58
N ALA A 254 14.39 -13.02 15.50
CA ALA A 254 14.64 -13.06 16.93
C ALA A 254 13.96 -14.23 17.65
N ASN A 255 13.07 -14.97 16.99
CA ASN A 255 12.22 -16.02 17.59
C ASN A 255 11.34 -15.51 18.76
N GLU A 256 10.83 -14.28 18.64
CA GLU A 256 9.97 -13.64 19.64
C GLU A 256 8.52 -13.56 19.12
N PHE A 257 7.89 -14.72 18.89
CA PHE A 257 6.58 -14.79 18.24
C PHE A 257 5.47 -14.08 19.05
N GLY A 258 5.45 -14.22 20.38
CA GLY A 258 4.49 -13.51 21.23
C GLY A 258 4.61 -11.99 21.11
N PHE A 259 5.83 -11.48 21.13
CA PHE A 259 6.13 -10.06 20.95
C PHE A 259 5.80 -9.56 19.52
N ALA A 260 6.14 -10.34 18.49
CA ALA A 260 5.80 -10.03 17.11
C ALA A 260 4.28 -10.00 16.87
N GLN A 261 3.52 -10.90 17.52
CA GLN A 261 2.06 -10.87 17.48
C GLN A 261 1.48 -9.60 18.12
N ALA A 262 2.06 -9.14 19.24
CA ALA A 262 1.64 -7.87 19.85
C ALA A 262 1.90 -6.69 18.90
N LYS A 263 3.07 -6.63 18.24
CA LYS A 263 3.38 -5.64 17.19
C LYS A 263 2.37 -5.69 16.04
N ALA A 264 2.04 -6.90 15.55
CA ALA A 264 1.09 -7.09 14.47
C ALA A 264 -0.31 -6.59 14.83
N ILE A 265 -0.76 -6.78 16.08
CA ILE A 265 -2.04 -6.26 16.55
C ILE A 265 -2.04 -4.74 16.67
N VAL A 266 -0.99 -4.15 17.23
CA VAL A 266 -0.83 -2.69 17.28
C VAL A 266 -0.87 -2.12 15.86
N PHE A 267 -0.14 -2.72 14.94
CA PHE A 267 -0.11 -2.34 13.54
C PHE A 267 -1.51 -2.44 12.88
N LEU A 268 -2.21 -3.55 13.09
CA LEU A 268 -3.57 -3.75 12.58
C LEU A 268 -4.53 -2.65 13.04
N ILE A 269 -4.51 -2.31 14.34
CA ILE A 269 -5.38 -1.27 14.92
C ILE A 269 -5.06 0.10 14.30
N ILE A 270 -3.77 0.43 14.16
CA ILE A 270 -3.35 1.72 13.59
C ILE A 270 -3.77 1.83 12.11
N VAL A 271 -3.48 0.82 11.30
CA VAL A 271 -3.82 0.83 9.87
C VAL A 271 -5.32 0.85 9.65
N ALA A 272 -6.09 0.07 10.43
CA ALA A 272 -7.54 0.11 10.39
C ALA A 272 -8.08 1.50 10.77
N GLY A 273 -7.53 2.11 11.81
CA GLY A 273 -7.88 3.48 12.24
C GLY A 273 -7.61 4.52 11.16
N ILE A 274 -6.43 4.46 10.52
CA ILE A 274 -6.07 5.35 9.39
C ILE A 274 -7.04 5.15 8.22
N GLY A 275 -7.31 3.90 7.83
CA GLY A 275 -8.19 3.58 6.70
C GLY A 275 -9.63 4.03 6.95
N VAL A 276 -10.19 3.78 8.13
CA VAL A 276 -11.53 4.24 8.49
C VAL A 276 -11.60 5.77 8.53
N THR A 277 -10.62 6.43 9.12
CA THR A 277 -10.56 7.89 9.19
C THR A 277 -10.51 8.52 7.80
N GLN A 278 -9.64 8.00 6.93
CA GLN A 278 -9.53 8.43 5.53
C GLN A 278 -10.87 8.26 4.81
N LEU A 279 -11.52 7.10 4.93
CA LEU A 279 -12.78 6.80 4.28
C LEU A 279 -13.90 7.76 4.75
N VAL A 280 -14.00 8.02 6.04
CA VAL A 280 -15.02 8.95 6.60
C VAL A 280 -14.79 10.37 6.11
N ILE A 281 -13.53 10.83 6.05
CA ILE A 281 -13.20 12.19 5.61
C ILE A 281 -13.48 12.37 4.13
N THR A 282 -13.08 11.41 3.28
CA THR A 282 -13.21 11.56 1.83
C THR A 282 -14.63 11.31 1.35
N LYS A 283 -15.37 10.37 1.94
CA LYS A 283 -16.77 10.09 1.58
C LYS A 283 -17.69 11.31 1.79
N ARG A 284 -17.39 12.17 2.78
CA ARG A 284 -18.15 13.41 3.00
C ARG A 284 -18.00 14.44 1.87
N LYS A 285 -17.00 14.29 1.01
CA LYS A 285 -16.71 15.19 -0.13
C LYS A 285 -17.17 14.62 -1.46
N GLU A 286 -17.76 13.43 -1.47
CA GLU A 286 -18.31 12.82 -2.69
C GLU A 286 -19.57 13.56 -3.11
N VAL A 287 -19.68 13.80 -4.41
CA VAL A 287 -20.87 14.39 -5.05
C VAL A 287 -21.61 13.24 -5.71
N GLU A 288 -22.87 13.03 -5.33
CA GLU A 288 -23.76 12.08 -6.00
C GLU A 288 -24.12 12.61 -7.40
N MET A 289 -23.98 11.74 -8.41
CA MET A 289 -24.37 12.02 -9.81
C MET A 289 -25.80 11.64 -10.06
#